data_1aa6481edd7da3f97e5445ea2dffe330
#
_entry.id   1aa6481edd7da3f97e5445ea2dffe330
#
_cell.length_a   1.000
_cell.length_b   1.000
_cell.length_c   1.000
_cell.angle_alpha   90.00
_cell.angle_beta   90.00
_cell.angle_gamma   90.00
#
_symmetry.space_group_name_H-M   'P 1'
#
loop_
_entity.id
_entity.type
_entity.pdbx_description
1 polymer ?
#
loop_
_entity_poly.entity_id
_entity_poly.type
_entity_poly.pdbx_seq_one_letter_code
_entity_poly.pdbx_strand_id
1 'polypeptide(L)'
;MKKVGEHVTIDFLGVKREYSPEFYTKVIYKIAKKARVEVLNIAEKVFKPQGYTCLALLAESHMSFHTFPERGIVSFDFFTCAKISPTAALDILKEEIKHERAVVRNFDRSNKGMYEDIYSTPGHQKYYIVNDVLENFISKVGQHVEIMKLEEFGNALFIDSELQVAEKDEKKYSGQFVNSALSLSKENSSAAIIGGGDGGVARECLAKGFDLID
;
A
#
# COMPACT_ATOMS: atom_id res chain seq x y z
N MET A 1 -16.85 4.56 -1.95
CA MET A 1 -16.43 4.66 -0.53
C MET A 1 -15.89 6.05 -0.24
N LYS A 2 -16.18 6.61 0.93
CA LYS A 2 -15.66 7.94 1.29
C LYS A 2 -14.18 7.83 1.64
N LYS A 3 -13.34 8.57 0.96
CA LYS A 3 -11.91 8.70 1.27
C LYS A 3 -11.76 9.29 2.68
N VAL A 4 -11.01 8.64 3.56
CA VAL A 4 -10.78 9.13 4.94
C VAL A 4 -9.81 10.29 4.93
N GLY A 5 -8.83 10.28 4.01
CA GLY A 5 -7.84 11.34 3.87
C GLY A 5 -6.73 10.99 2.88
N GLU A 6 -5.91 11.97 2.59
CA GLU A 6 -4.66 11.82 1.82
C GLU A 6 -3.46 12.09 2.72
N HIS A 7 -2.39 11.36 2.49
CA HIS A 7 -1.17 11.47 3.26
C HIS A 7 0.04 11.52 2.32
N VAL A 8 0.79 12.61 2.36
CA VAL A 8 2.02 12.78 1.59
C VAL A 8 3.20 12.85 2.55
N THR A 9 4.22 12.07 2.28
CA THR A 9 5.52 12.19 2.92
C THR A 9 6.57 12.59 1.88
N ILE A 10 7.51 13.44 2.30
CA ILE A 10 8.58 13.96 1.44
C ILE A 10 9.88 13.94 2.22
N ASP A 11 10.86 13.23 1.70
CA ASP A 11 12.23 13.27 2.23
C ASP A 11 13.11 14.05 1.26
N PHE A 12 13.65 15.18 1.70
CA PHE A 12 14.65 15.96 0.99
C PHE A 12 16.04 15.47 1.39
N LEU A 13 16.82 15.05 0.41
CA LEU A 13 18.17 14.51 0.58
C LEU A 13 19.21 15.47 0.01
N GLY A 14 20.39 15.49 0.62
CA GLY A 14 21.47 16.40 0.22
C GLY A 14 21.18 17.86 0.60
N VAL A 15 20.47 18.07 1.70
CA VAL A 15 20.22 19.40 2.27
C VAL A 15 21.49 19.88 2.96
N LYS A 16 22.18 20.85 2.36
CA LYS A 16 23.47 21.37 2.84
C LYS A 16 23.33 22.58 3.80
N ARG A 17 22.13 23.13 3.87
CA ARG A 17 21.83 24.29 4.70
C ARG A 17 20.97 23.90 5.88
N GLU A 18 21.38 24.26 7.08
CA GLU A 18 20.51 24.22 8.24
C GLU A 18 19.59 25.45 8.24
N TYR A 19 18.30 25.22 8.41
CA TYR A 19 17.29 26.26 8.50
C TYR A 19 16.86 26.47 9.94
N SER A 20 16.52 27.71 10.29
CA SER A 20 16.04 28.03 11.63
C SER A 20 14.63 27.49 11.90
N PRO A 21 14.22 27.32 13.17
CA PRO A 21 12.86 26.97 13.55
C PRO A 21 11.80 27.86 12.88
N GLU A 22 12.05 29.18 12.85
CA GLU A 22 11.13 30.16 12.27
C GLU A 22 10.94 29.97 10.76
N PHE A 23 11.95 29.42 10.07
CA PHE A 23 11.82 29.08 8.65
C PHE A 23 10.76 28.00 8.46
N TYR A 24 10.81 26.90 9.22
CA TYR A 24 9.83 25.82 9.11
C TYR A 24 8.42 26.28 9.46
N THR A 25 8.29 27.08 10.50
CA THR A 25 7.01 27.70 10.88
C THR A 25 6.43 28.55 9.74
N LYS A 26 7.24 29.38 9.09
CA LYS A 26 6.80 30.15 7.92
C LYS A 26 6.37 29.28 6.76
N VAL A 27 7.09 28.20 6.49
CA VAL A 27 6.75 27.25 5.43
C VAL A 27 5.43 26.56 5.73
N ILE A 28 5.18 26.13 6.99
CA ILE A 28 3.89 25.57 7.42
C ILE A 28 2.75 26.54 7.12
N TYR A 29 2.85 27.80 7.54
CA TYR A 29 1.81 28.80 7.26
C TYR A 29 1.62 29.08 5.76
N LYS A 30 2.70 29.07 4.96
CA LYS A 30 2.63 29.21 3.50
C LYS A 30 1.86 28.07 2.86
N ILE A 31 2.13 26.83 3.30
CA ILE A 31 1.42 25.63 2.84
C ILE A 31 -0.05 25.66 3.29
N ALA A 32 -0.30 25.93 4.57
CA ALA A 32 -1.63 26.01 5.14
C ALA A 32 -2.53 27.02 4.39
N LYS A 33 -1.97 28.20 4.08
CA LYS A 33 -2.67 29.22 3.27
C LYS A 33 -3.01 28.72 1.86
N LYS A 34 -2.06 28.06 1.18
CA LYS A 34 -2.29 27.48 -0.16
C LYS A 34 -3.30 26.35 -0.12
N ALA A 35 -3.21 25.50 0.90
CA ALA A 35 -4.11 24.38 1.15
C ALA A 35 -5.46 24.81 1.74
N ARG A 36 -5.65 26.07 2.08
CA ARG A 36 -6.87 26.60 2.72
C ARG A 36 -7.26 25.85 4.00
N VAL A 37 -6.26 25.53 4.81
CA VAL A 37 -6.42 24.90 6.12
C VAL A 37 -5.95 25.86 7.20
N GLU A 38 -6.59 25.79 8.37
CA GLU A 38 -6.25 26.63 9.52
C GLU A 38 -5.20 25.92 10.40
N VAL A 39 -4.15 26.66 10.80
CA VAL A 39 -3.16 26.21 11.78
C VAL A 39 -3.67 26.52 13.17
N LEU A 40 -4.01 25.48 13.96
CA LEU A 40 -4.52 25.63 15.32
C LEU A 40 -3.41 25.76 16.36
N ASN A 41 -2.34 25.00 16.19
CA ASN A 41 -1.19 25.00 17.11
C ASN A 41 0.05 24.44 16.43
N ILE A 42 1.24 24.86 16.93
CA ILE A 42 2.52 24.27 16.52
C ILE A 42 3.28 23.89 17.78
N ALA A 43 3.60 22.62 17.93
CA ALA A 43 4.52 22.11 18.95
C ALA A 43 5.89 21.89 18.31
N GLU A 44 6.96 22.29 18.99
CA GLU A 44 8.31 22.22 18.42
C GLU A 44 9.36 21.80 19.43
N LYS A 45 10.48 21.25 18.93
CA LYS A 45 11.64 20.87 19.71
C LYS A 45 12.92 21.05 18.91
N VAL A 46 13.83 21.84 19.47
CA VAL A 46 15.23 21.90 19.02
C VAL A 46 16.03 20.88 19.80
N PHE A 47 16.81 20.06 19.11
CA PHE A 47 17.68 19.04 19.71
C PHE A 47 19.12 19.52 19.82
N LYS A 48 19.85 18.97 20.77
CA LYS A 48 21.29 19.19 20.93
C LYS A 48 22.04 17.90 20.64
N PRO A 49 23.13 17.92 19.88
CA PRO A 49 23.82 19.12 19.37
C PRO A 49 23.13 19.76 18.17
N GLN A 50 22.24 19.08 17.46
CA GLN A 50 21.57 19.57 16.25
C GLN A 50 20.26 18.82 16.00
N GLY A 51 19.44 19.31 15.08
CA GLY A 51 18.16 18.73 14.69
C GLY A 51 16.97 19.53 15.23
N TYR A 52 15.89 19.45 14.50
CA TYR A 52 14.64 20.15 14.81
C TYR A 52 13.44 19.29 14.42
N THR A 53 12.42 19.34 15.23
CA THR A 53 11.12 18.73 14.93
C THR A 53 10.03 19.73 15.24
N CYS A 54 9.05 19.86 14.36
CA CYS A 54 7.80 20.52 14.67
C CYS A 54 6.60 19.72 14.13
N LEU A 55 5.49 19.87 14.84
CA LEU A 55 4.19 19.31 14.51
C LEU A 55 3.16 20.42 14.53
N ALA A 56 2.53 20.69 13.39
CA ALA A 56 1.43 21.61 13.27
C ALA A 56 0.10 20.85 13.31
N LEU A 57 -0.72 21.16 14.30
CA LEU A 57 -2.12 20.73 14.36
C LEU A 57 -2.94 21.67 13.47
N LEU A 58 -3.70 21.12 12.55
CA LEU A 58 -4.59 21.83 11.64
C LEU A 58 -6.04 21.49 11.97
N ALA A 59 -7.01 22.29 11.47
CA ALA A 59 -8.43 22.11 11.78
C ALA A 59 -8.97 20.71 11.46
N GLU A 60 -8.43 20.03 10.41
CA GLU A 60 -8.84 18.65 10.05
C GLU A 60 -7.62 17.80 9.64
N SER A 61 -6.43 18.12 10.17
CA SER A 61 -5.20 17.60 9.58
C SER A 61 -3.99 17.80 10.51
N HIS A 62 -2.82 17.39 10.01
CA HIS A 62 -1.54 17.77 10.62
C HIS A 62 -0.44 17.87 9.57
N MET A 63 0.61 18.63 9.89
CA MET A 63 1.88 18.66 9.17
C MET A 63 3.03 18.49 10.15
N SER A 64 4.11 17.86 9.73
CA SER A 64 5.32 17.81 10.53
C SER A 64 6.58 18.02 9.72
N PHE A 65 7.62 18.53 10.38
CA PHE A 65 9.00 18.50 9.90
C PHE A 65 9.88 17.77 10.90
N HIS A 66 10.80 16.98 10.37
CA HIS A 66 11.92 16.39 11.11
C HIS A 66 13.20 16.67 10.34
N THR A 67 14.23 17.15 11.03
CA THR A 67 15.51 17.46 10.42
C THR A 67 16.61 16.59 11.00
N PHE A 68 17.48 16.13 10.12
CA PHE A 68 18.66 15.33 10.42
C PHE A 68 19.88 15.98 9.76
N PRO A 69 20.41 17.10 10.32
CA PRO A 69 21.48 17.87 9.68
C PRO A 69 22.73 17.03 9.41
N GLU A 70 23.05 16.09 10.32
CA GLU A 70 24.19 15.18 10.21
C GLU A 70 24.09 14.22 9.00
N ARG A 71 22.88 14.04 8.49
CA ARG A 71 22.57 13.19 7.32
C ARG A 71 22.22 14.01 6.09
N GLY A 72 22.10 15.33 6.22
CA GLY A 72 21.62 16.20 5.17
C GLY A 72 20.17 15.88 4.75
N ILE A 73 19.31 15.54 5.74
CA ILE A 73 17.94 15.11 5.47
C ILE A 73 16.95 16.06 6.16
N VAL A 74 15.90 16.43 5.44
CA VAL A 74 14.68 17.06 5.99
C VAL A 74 13.50 16.23 5.54
N SER A 75 12.76 15.68 6.50
CA SER A 75 11.53 14.92 6.26
C SER A 75 10.31 15.79 6.54
N PHE A 76 9.34 15.72 5.67
CA PHE A 76 8.06 16.40 5.78
C PHE A 76 6.91 15.42 5.65
N ASP A 77 5.87 15.64 6.44
CA ASP A 77 4.67 14.84 6.48
C ASP A 77 3.44 15.75 6.45
N PHE A 78 2.47 15.41 5.62
CA PHE A 78 1.19 16.11 5.57
C PHE A 78 0.04 15.13 5.37
N PHE A 79 -0.77 14.97 6.40
CA PHE A 79 -2.05 14.27 6.35
C PHE A 79 -3.20 15.26 6.34
N THR A 80 -4.19 15.03 5.47
CA THR A 80 -5.41 15.85 5.43
C THR A 80 -6.64 15.03 5.13
N CYS A 81 -7.74 15.31 5.86
CA CYS A 81 -9.09 14.82 5.59
C CYS A 81 -9.88 15.79 4.69
N ALA A 82 -9.34 16.98 4.42
CA ALA A 82 -9.97 17.99 3.58
C ALA A 82 -9.99 17.55 2.10
N LYS A 83 -10.91 18.13 1.32
CA LYS A 83 -10.99 17.89 -0.14
C LYS A 83 -9.86 18.60 -0.94
N ILE A 84 -8.68 18.65 -0.38
CA ILE A 84 -7.53 19.34 -0.94
C ILE A 84 -6.41 18.31 -1.08
N SER A 85 -5.76 18.28 -2.24
CA SER A 85 -4.60 17.42 -2.41
C SER A 85 -3.41 17.95 -1.62
N PRO A 86 -2.81 17.16 -0.71
CA PRO A 86 -1.60 17.55 0.01
C PRO A 86 -0.39 17.73 -0.92
N THR A 87 -0.47 17.30 -2.18
CA THR A 87 0.56 17.56 -3.20
C THR A 87 0.75 19.05 -3.49
N ALA A 88 -0.23 19.91 -3.13
CA ALA A 88 -0.07 21.36 -3.21
C ALA A 88 1.10 21.90 -2.36
N ALA A 89 1.54 21.14 -1.35
CA ALA A 89 2.72 21.47 -0.56
C ALA A 89 4.04 21.24 -1.31
N LEU A 90 4.05 20.30 -2.28
CA LEU A 90 5.26 19.88 -3.00
C LEU A 90 6.01 21.04 -3.65
N ASP A 91 5.31 21.85 -4.40
CA ASP A 91 5.94 22.96 -5.15
C ASP A 91 6.58 23.97 -4.19
N ILE A 92 5.83 24.33 -3.11
CA ILE A 92 6.34 25.23 -2.07
C ILE A 92 7.61 24.66 -1.43
N LEU A 93 7.58 23.40 -1.05
CA LEU A 93 8.70 22.77 -0.36
C LEU A 93 9.93 22.63 -1.24
N LYS A 94 9.75 22.29 -2.52
CA LYS A 94 10.85 22.21 -3.49
C LYS A 94 11.49 23.56 -3.77
N GLU A 95 10.73 24.64 -3.73
CA GLU A 95 11.23 26.00 -3.87
C GLU A 95 12.00 26.47 -2.63
N GLU A 96 11.45 26.22 -1.44
CA GLU A 96 11.97 26.74 -0.17
C GLU A 96 13.18 25.95 0.35
N ILE A 97 13.18 24.61 0.23
CA ILE A 97 14.23 23.75 0.75
C ILE A 97 15.22 23.41 -0.37
N LYS A 98 16.45 23.91 -0.25
CA LYS A 98 17.54 23.56 -1.20
C LYS A 98 18.01 22.15 -0.94
N HIS A 99 17.86 21.27 -1.93
CA HIS A 99 18.14 19.83 -1.84
C HIS A 99 18.73 19.30 -3.15
N GLU A 100 19.34 18.13 -3.09
CA GLU A 100 19.84 17.42 -4.29
C GLU A 100 18.76 16.51 -4.87
N ARG A 101 17.97 15.85 -4.00
CA ARG A 101 16.91 14.92 -4.39
C ARG A 101 15.74 15.00 -3.44
N ALA A 102 14.53 14.87 -3.96
CA ALA A 102 13.30 14.71 -3.17
C ALA A 102 12.69 13.33 -3.44
N VAL A 103 12.36 12.59 -2.37
CA VAL A 103 11.62 11.33 -2.42
C VAL A 103 10.22 11.59 -1.91
N VAL A 104 9.24 11.46 -2.79
CA VAL A 104 7.82 11.73 -2.50
C VAL A 104 7.07 10.42 -2.46
N ARG A 105 6.26 10.23 -1.40
CA ARG A 105 5.33 9.10 -1.28
C ARG A 105 3.94 9.65 -1.01
N ASN A 106 2.96 9.13 -1.72
CA ASN A 106 1.57 9.49 -1.53
C ASN A 106 0.78 8.26 -1.12
N PHE A 107 0.09 8.35 0.01
CA PHE A 107 -0.71 7.26 0.56
C PHE A 107 -2.19 7.65 0.51
N ASP A 108 -2.98 6.88 -0.20
CA ASP A 108 -4.43 6.97 -0.12
C ASP A 108 -4.91 6.29 1.17
N ARG A 109 -5.34 7.07 2.15
CA ARG A 109 -5.95 6.57 3.39
C ARG A 109 -7.46 6.42 3.24
N SER A 110 -7.90 5.83 2.12
CA SER A 110 -9.25 5.30 1.97
C SER A 110 -9.41 4.04 2.83
N ASN A 111 -10.63 3.49 2.88
CA ASN A 111 -10.90 2.22 3.58
C ASN A 111 -10.28 1.00 2.88
N LYS A 112 -9.38 1.23 1.92
CA LYS A 112 -8.66 0.19 1.21
C LYS A 112 -7.34 -0.06 1.92
N GLY A 113 -7.13 -1.29 2.36
CA GLY A 113 -5.83 -1.75 2.83
C GLY A 113 -4.88 -2.02 1.66
N MET A 114 -3.59 -2.01 1.94
CA MET A 114 -2.58 -2.55 1.03
C MET A 114 -1.99 -3.80 1.67
N TYR A 115 -2.01 -4.90 0.93
CA TYR A 115 -1.42 -6.17 1.33
C TYR A 115 -0.17 -6.41 0.49
N GLU A 116 0.99 -6.52 1.13
CA GLU A 116 2.25 -6.70 0.44
C GLU A 116 2.40 -8.14 -0.03
N ASP A 117 2.75 -8.30 -1.31
CA ASP A 117 3.03 -9.61 -1.89
C ASP A 117 4.32 -10.20 -1.32
N ILE A 118 4.32 -11.49 -0.98
CA ILE A 118 5.49 -12.20 -0.43
C ILE A 118 6.72 -12.14 -1.36
N TYR A 119 6.50 -11.96 -2.65
CA TYR A 119 7.58 -11.83 -3.64
C TYR A 119 8.09 -10.40 -3.81
N SER A 120 7.68 -9.47 -2.94
CA SER A 120 8.29 -8.14 -2.89
C SER A 120 9.78 -8.23 -2.54
N THR A 121 10.59 -7.44 -3.24
CA THR A 121 12.05 -7.38 -3.03
C THR A 121 12.50 -5.93 -2.85
N PRO A 122 13.68 -5.68 -2.24
CA PRO A 122 14.27 -4.35 -2.23
C PRO A 122 14.38 -3.80 -3.66
N GLY A 123 13.65 -2.73 -3.98
CA GLY A 123 13.61 -2.11 -5.31
C GLY A 123 12.46 -2.57 -6.20
N HIS A 124 11.72 -3.63 -5.85
CA HIS A 124 10.47 -4.00 -6.50
C HIS A 124 9.45 -4.44 -5.46
N GLN A 125 8.47 -3.60 -5.19
CA GLN A 125 7.40 -3.88 -4.24
C GLN A 125 6.09 -4.08 -4.99
N LYS A 126 5.39 -5.15 -4.68
CA LYS A 126 4.08 -5.49 -5.24
C LYS A 126 3.04 -5.51 -4.12
N TYR A 127 1.93 -4.84 -4.33
CA TYR A 127 0.84 -4.74 -3.37
C TYR A 127 -0.49 -5.10 -4.02
N TYR A 128 -1.35 -5.77 -3.27
CA TYR A 128 -2.76 -5.92 -3.58
C TYR A 128 -3.56 -4.85 -2.86
N ILE A 129 -4.53 -4.26 -3.53
CA ILE A 129 -5.49 -3.35 -2.91
C ILE A 129 -6.62 -4.18 -2.32
N VAL A 130 -6.71 -4.18 -0.99
CA VAL A 130 -7.70 -4.94 -0.23
C VAL A 130 -8.89 -4.05 0.11
N ASN A 131 -10.07 -4.43 -0.34
CA ASN A 131 -11.33 -3.75 -0.01
C ASN A 131 -11.92 -4.25 1.30
N ASP A 132 -11.71 -5.54 1.63
CA ASP A 132 -12.25 -6.17 2.84
C ASP A 132 -11.44 -7.43 3.19
N VAL A 133 -11.39 -7.79 4.48
CA VAL A 133 -10.88 -9.07 4.96
C VAL A 133 -12.08 -9.90 5.37
N LEU A 134 -12.37 -10.96 4.63
CA LEU A 134 -13.53 -11.79 4.83
C LEU A 134 -13.29 -12.84 5.92
N GLU A 135 -12.11 -13.48 5.89
CA GLU A 135 -11.69 -14.49 6.86
C GLU A 135 -10.19 -14.35 7.16
N ASN A 136 -9.80 -14.61 8.39
CA ASN A 136 -8.41 -14.63 8.84
C ASN A 136 -8.28 -15.59 10.02
N PHE A 137 -7.56 -16.70 9.83
CA PHE A 137 -7.39 -17.73 10.87
C PHE A 137 -6.13 -18.56 10.66
N ILE A 138 -5.74 -19.28 11.71
CA ILE A 138 -4.69 -20.30 11.63
C ILE A 138 -5.35 -21.66 11.43
N SER A 139 -4.94 -22.37 10.38
CA SER A 139 -5.43 -23.71 10.09
C SER A 139 -4.95 -24.74 11.13
N LYS A 140 -5.57 -25.93 11.15
CA LYS A 140 -5.18 -27.02 12.08
C LYS A 140 -3.74 -27.49 11.89
N VAL A 141 -3.14 -27.23 10.72
CA VAL A 141 -1.75 -27.59 10.42
C VAL A 141 -0.79 -26.40 10.58
N GLY A 142 -1.26 -25.28 11.16
CA GLY A 142 -0.46 -24.13 11.52
C GLY A 142 -0.26 -23.08 10.41
N GLN A 143 -0.93 -23.24 9.26
CA GLN A 143 -0.85 -22.24 8.17
C GLN A 143 -1.73 -21.02 8.47
N HIS A 144 -1.26 -19.84 8.15
CA HIS A 144 -2.06 -18.62 8.20
C HIS A 144 -2.90 -18.52 6.93
N VAL A 145 -4.22 -18.57 7.10
CA VAL A 145 -5.18 -18.51 5.99
C VAL A 145 -5.93 -17.20 6.03
N GLU A 146 -5.94 -16.48 4.92
CA GLU A 146 -6.66 -15.22 4.76
C GLU A 146 -7.51 -15.26 3.49
N ILE A 147 -8.77 -14.88 3.61
CA ILE A 147 -9.66 -14.65 2.48
C ILE A 147 -9.95 -13.17 2.42
N MET A 148 -9.51 -12.53 1.36
CA MET A 148 -9.61 -11.08 1.18
C MET A 148 -10.37 -10.75 -0.09
N LYS A 149 -11.13 -9.65 -0.05
CA LYS A 149 -11.75 -9.07 -1.23
C LYS A 149 -10.81 -8.04 -1.84
N LEU A 150 -10.13 -8.42 -2.92
CA LEU A 150 -9.24 -7.56 -3.67
C LEU A 150 -10.03 -6.68 -4.65
N GLU A 151 -9.52 -5.48 -4.93
CA GLU A 151 -10.16 -4.55 -5.87
C GLU A 151 -10.16 -5.09 -7.29
N GLU A 152 -9.03 -5.62 -7.73
CA GLU A 152 -8.84 -6.07 -9.10
C GLU A 152 -9.27 -7.53 -9.30
N PHE A 153 -8.99 -8.42 -8.35
CA PHE A 153 -9.11 -9.86 -8.52
C PHE A 153 -10.36 -10.49 -7.89
N GLY A 154 -11.20 -9.71 -7.17
CA GLY A 154 -12.35 -10.24 -6.43
C GLY A 154 -11.93 -10.93 -5.14
N ASN A 155 -12.66 -11.99 -4.72
CA ASN A 155 -12.27 -12.76 -3.55
C ASN A 155 -11.00 -13.56 -3.85
N ALA A 156 -10.05 -13.54 -2.91
CA ALA A 156 -8.76 -14.19 -3.08
C ALA A 156 -8.36 -14.91 -1.79
N LEU A 157 -7.79 -16.09 -1.95
CA LEU A 157 -7.25 -16.92 -0.87
C LEU A 157 -5.73 -16.73 -0.80
N PHE A 158 -5.26 -16.39 0.39
CA PHE A 158 -3.83 -16.36 0.74
C PHE A 158 -3.53 -17.42 1.78
N ILE A 159 -2.41 -18.08 1.64
CA ILE A 159 -1.87 -19.02 2.63
C ILE A 159 -0.42 -18.58 2.90
N ASP A 160 -0.11 -18.31 4.17
CA ASP A 160 1.20 -17.83 4.62
C ASP A 160 1.68 -16.60 3.79
N SER A 161 0.75 -15.67 3.52
CA SER A 161 0.93 -14.45 2.73
C SER A 161 1.16 -14.66 1.22
N GLU A 162 1.07 -15.88 0.72
CA GLU A 162 1.15 -16.19 -0.70
C GLU A 162 -0.25 -16.32 -1.32
N LEU A 163 -0.49 -15.61 -2.43
CA LEU A 163 -1.74 -15.73 -3.19
C LEU A 163 -1.83 -17.12 -3.83
N GLN A 164 -2.86 -17.86 -3.45
CA GLN A 164 -3.13 -19.20 -3.97
C GLN A 164 -4.10 -19.18 -5.14
N VAL A 165 -5.20 -18.46 -4.99
CA VAL A 165 -6.27 -18.41 -5.98
C VAL A 165 -7.05 -17.10 -5.84
N ALA A 166 -7.54 -16.56 -6.95
CA ALA A 166 -8.44 -15.41 -6.97
C ALA A 166 -9.61 -15.62 -7.92
N GLU A 167 -10.78 -15.10 -7.54
CA GLU A 167 -12.08 -15.34 -8.18
C GLU A 167 -12.08 -15.03 -9.68
N LYS A 168 -11.41 -13.95 -10.10
CA LYS A 168 -11.47 -13.50 -11.50
C LYS A 168 -10.54 -14.24 -12.45
N ASP A 169 -9.49 -14.87 -11.96
CA ASP A 169 -8.52 -15.59 -12.81
C ASP A 169 -8.51 -17.10 -12.63
N GLU A 170 -9.12 -17.58 -11.52
CA GLU A 170 -9.19 -19.00 -11.18
C GLU A 170 -9.69 -19.86 -12.33
N LYS A 171 -10.82 -19.49 -12.94
CA LYS A 171 -11.41 -20.24 -14.05
C LYS A 171 -10.48 -20.36 -15.27
N LYS A 172 -9.74 -19.31 -15.56
CA LYS A 172 -8.74 -19.30 -16.64
C LYS A 172 -7.57 -20.22 -16.32
N TYR A 173 -7.07 -20.14 -15.07
CA TYR A 173 -5.97 -20.97 -14.60
C TYR A 173 -6.36 -22.45 -14.61
N SER A 174 -7.46 -22.82 -13.94
CA SER A 174 -7.94 -24.21 -13.84
C SER A 174 -8.31 -24.78 -15.20
N GLY A 175 -8.96 -23.99 -16.07
CA GLY A 175 -9.30 -24.39 -17.42
C GLY A 175 -8.07 -24.65 -18.29
N GLN A 176 -7.03 -23.82 -18.21
CA GLN A 176 -5.78 -24.05 -18.94
C GLN A 176 -5.05 -25.30 -18.41
N PHE A 177 -5.04 -25.49 -17.10
CA PHE A 177 -4.41 -26.64 -16.46
C PHE A 177 -5.03 -27.96 -16.95
N VAL A 178 -6.36 -28.07 -16.91
CA VAL A 178 -7.10 -29.25 -17.40
C VAL A 178 -6.94 -29.44 -18.90
N ASN A 179 -7.03 -28.38 -19.72
CA ASN A 179 -6.82 -28.45 -21.17
C ASN A 179 -5.41 -28.95 -21.54
N SER A 180 -4.39 -28.53 -20.77
CA SER A 180 -3.02 -29.02 -20.99
C SER A 180 -2.90 -30.52 -20.72
N ALA A 181 -3.53 -31.03 -19.66
CA ALA A 181 -3.56 -32.45 -19.36
C ALA A 181 -4.31 -33.24 -20.44
N LEU A 182 -5.48 -32.75 -20.88
CA LEU A 182 -6.27 -33.37 -21.96
C LEU A 182 -5.53 -33.44 -23.30
N SER A 183 -4.68 -32.48 -23.60
CA SER A 183 -3.87 -32.49 -24.83
C SER A 183 -2.90 -33.67 -24.90
N LEU A 184 -2.57 -34.27 -23.76
CA LEU A 184 -1.65 -35.39 -23.59
C LEU A 184 -2.39 -36.73 -23.39
N SER A 185 -3.68 -36.69 -23.07
CA SER A 185 -4.50 -37.88 -22.83
C SER A 185 -5.33 -38.24 -24.06
N LYS A 186 -5.53 -39.55 -24.27
CA LYS A 186 -6.42 -40.07 -25.33
C LYS A 186 -7.83 -40.32 -24.81
N GLU A 187 -8.01 -40.39 -23.51
CA GLU A 187 -9.28 -40.68 -22.85
C GLU A 187 -9.46 -39.77 -21.66
N ASN A 188 -10.69 -39.38 -21.35
CA ASN A 188 -11.05 -38.48 -20.23
C ASN A 188 -12.11 -39.12 -19.30
N SER A 189 -12.04 -40.45 -19.12
CA SER A 189 -12.98 -41.17 -18.24
C SER A 189 -12.71 -40.97 -16.74
N SER A 190 -11.43 -40.75 -16.36
CA SER A 190 -11.07 -40.56 -14.96
C SER A 190 -9.90 -39.60 -14.78
N ALA A 191 -9.87 -38.89 -13.65
CA ALA A 191 -8.78 -38.02 -13.25
C ALA A 191 -8.49 -38.17 -11.76
N ALA A 192 -7.20 -38.13 -11.40
CA ALA A 192 -6.76 -37.95 -10.04
C ALA A 192 -6.19 -36.56 -9.86
N ILE A 193 -6.66 -35.84 -8.84
CA ILE A 193 -6.23 -34.47 -8.54
C ILE A 193 -5.43 -34.49 -7.24
N ILE A 194 -4.12 -34.19 -7.34
CA ILE A 194 -3.24 -34.11 -6.18
C ILE A 194 -3.17 -32.63 -5.74
N GLY A 195 -3.79 -32.29 -4.62
CA GLY A 195 -4.02 -30.93 -4.18
C GLY A 195 -5.40 -30.41 -4.58
N GLY A 196 -5.49 -29.21 -5.16
CA GLY A 196 -6.76 -28.68 -5.70
C GLY A 196 -7.84 -28.41 -4.64
N GLY A 197 -7.45 -28.03 -3.41
CA GLY A 197 -8.37 -27.83 -2.30
C GLY A 197 -9.39 -26.70 -2.50
N ASP A 198 -9.17 -25.82 -3.49
CA ASP A 198 -10.11 -24.79 -3.94
C ASP A 198 -11.22 -25.34 -4.84
N GLY A 199 -11.09 -26.57 -5.34
CA GLY A 199 -12.08 -27.25 -6.19
C GLY A 199 -12.11 -26.77 -7.65
N GLY A 200 -11.28 -25.82 -8.04
CA GLY A 200 -11.27 -25.23 -9.38
C GLY A 200 -10.98 -26.26 -10.47
N VAL A 201 -9.92 -27.03 -10.28
CA VAL A 201 -9.54 -28.11 -11.23
C VAL A 201 -10.60 -29.21 -11.30
N ALA A 202 -11.17 -29.61 -10.15
CA ALA A 202 -12.23 -30.60 -10.11
C ALA A 202 -13.47 -30.13 -10.92
N ARG A 203 -13.88 -28.88 -10.72
CA ARG A 203 -14.99 -28.28 -11.47
C ARG A 203 -14.72 -28.27 -12.98
N GLU A 204 -13.52 -27.92 -13.41
CA GLU A 204 -13.15 -27.94 -14.82
C GLU A 204 -13.11 -29.36 -15.42
N CYS A 205 -12.64 -30.36 -14.66
CA CYS A 205 -12.70 -31.77 -15.06
C CYS A 205 -14.15 -32.21 -15.28
N LEU A 206 -15.05 -31.92 -14.34
CA LEU A 206 -16.49 -32.23 -14.50
C LEU A 206 -17.08 -31.54 -15.73
N ALA A 207 -16.75 -30.27 -15.96
CA ALA A 207 -17.22 -29.53 -17.14
C ALA A 207 -16.69 -30.10 -18.48
N LYS A 208 -15.59 -30.85 -18.45
CA LYS A 208 -14.99 -31.56 -19.60
C LYS A 208 -15.46 -33.00 -19.76
N GLY A 209 -16.37 -33.45 -18.88
CA GLY A 209 -16.99 -34.77 -19.00
C GLY A 209 -16.17 -35.93 -18.40
N PHE A 210 -15.34 -35.64 -17.37
CA PHE A 210 -14.76 -36.73 -16.59
C PHE A 210 -15.82 -37.37 -15.69
N ASP A 211 -15.91 -38.69 -15.73
CA ASP A 211 -16.91 -39.47 -14.98
C ASP A 211 -16.46 -39.79 -13.55
N LEU A 212 -15.15 -39.90 -13.34
CA LEU A 212 -14.56 -40.17 -12.02
C LEU A 212 -13.44 -39.18 -11.72
N ILE A 213 -13.52 -38.54 -10.54
CA ILE A 213 -12.51 -37.61 -10.04
C ILE A 213 -12.18 -37.98 -8.61
N ASP A 214 -10.92 -38.35 -8.36
CA ASP A 214 -10.33 -38.69 -7.05
C ASP A 214 -9.40 -37.59 -6.55
#